data_545664736854b982a40b6f4dc85331ab
#
_entry.id   545664736854b982a40b6f4dc85331ab
#
_cell.length_a   1.000
_cell.length_b   1.000
_cell.length_c   1.000
_cell.angle_alpha   90.00
_cell.angle_beta   90.00
_cell.angle_gamma   90.00
#
_symmetry.space_group_name_H-M   'P 1'
#
loop_
_entity.id
_entity.type
_entity.pdbx_description
1 polymer ?
#
loop_
_entity_poly.entity_id
_entity_poly.type
_entity_poly.pdbx_seq_one_letter_code
_entity_poly.pdbx_strand_id
1 'polypeptide(L)'
;MPVSRRALLLAPLPAALWLRAALAADSPTAVIQHFYDVLLAVMKDAKHLSFDQRYQRLAPAITQAYNLPLMTRLAIGPGWAQLQPAQQQRLTEIFSRYTISVYANRFDDYGGERFEVDSSPVANPNGLIVQTRLIKSDGEKVTLIYWMRLDAGGPPQVIDVYLSGTISELATRRSEFSGVLQQGGADGLLKLLEDRTAALRTG
;
A
#
# COMPACT_ATOMS: atom_id res chain seq x y z
N MET A 1 7.98 -71.69 -6.72
CA MET A 1 7.67 -70.60 -5.78
C MET A 1 7.65 -69.29 -6.56
N PRO A 2 6.48 -68.67 -6.79
CA PRO A 2 6.43 -67.38 -7.50
C PRO A 2 6.54 -66.19 -6.52
N VAL A 3 7.48 -65.31 -6.81
CA VAL A 3 7.71 -64.04 -6.09
C VAL A 3 6.74 -62.98 -6.58
N SER A 4 5.86 -62.56 -5.69
CA SER A 4 4.84 -61.53 -5.93
C SER A 4 5.49 -60.12 -5.93
N ARG A 5 5.53 -59.45 -7.11
CA ARG A 5 5.91 -58.05 -7.24
C ARG A 5 4.70 -57.16 -6.90
N ARG A 6 4.70 -56.57 -5.71
CA ARG A 6 3.77 -55.52 -5.36
C ARG A 6 4.24 -54.21 -6.02
N ALA A 7 3.51 -53.78 -7.06
CA ALA A 7 3.66 -52.45 -7.64
C ALA A 7 3.03 -51.41 -6.70
N LEU A 8 3.85 -50.51 -6.15
CA LEU A 8 3.38 -49.30 -5.46
C LEU A 8 2.87 -48.31 -6.52
N LEU A 9 1.57 -48.14 -6.59
CA LEU A 9 0.95 -47.04 -7.34
C LEU A 9 1.12 -45.75 -6.56
N LEU A 10 2.09 -44.94 -6.93
CA LEU A 10 2.19 -43.54 -6.53
C LEU A 10 1.08 -42.77 -7.27
N ALA A 11 0.03 -42.39 -6.56
CA ALA A 11 -1.00 -41.51 -7.08
C ALA A 11 -0.44 -40.07 -7.20
N PRO A 12 -0.57 -39.40 -8.36
CA PRO A 12 -0.17 -37.99 -8.46
C PRO A 12 -1.11 -37.13 -7.63
N LEU A 13 -0.58 -36.40 -6.65
CA LEU A 13 -1.29 -35.36 -5.93
C LEU A 13 -1.75 -34.28 -6.93
N PRO A 14 -2.99 -33.79 -6.83
CA PRO A 14 -3.55 -32.88 -7.83
C PRO A 14 -2.85 -31.51 -7.77
N ALA A 15 -2.14 -31.17 -8.83
CA ALA A 15 -1.52 -29.85 -9.06
C ALA A 15 -2.52 -28.67 -8.97
N ALA A 16 -3.83 -28.95 -9.02
CA ALA A 16 -4.91 -27.99 -8.94
C ALA A 16 -5.03 -27.26 -7.57
N LEU A 17 -4.52 -27.84 -6.47
CA LEU A 17 -4.55 -27.16 -5.16
C LEU A 17 -3.54 -26.03 -5.05
N TRP A 18 -2.38 -26.18 -5.69
CA TRP A 18 -1.33 -25.15 -5.66
C TRP A 18 -1.70 -23.91 -6.49
N LEU A 19 -2.43 -24.10 -7.61
CA LEU A 19 -2.89 -22.98 -8.45
C LEU A 19 -3.93 -22.11 -7.74
N ARG A 20 -4.81 -22.71 -6.92
CA ARG A 20 -5.82 -21.95 -6.17
C ARG A 20 -5.22 -21.14 -5.01
N ALA A 21 -4.16 -21.62 -4.39
CA ALA A 21 -3.48 -20.90 -3.31
C ALA A 21 -2.71 -19.67 -3.86
N ALA A 22 -2.05 -19.79 -5.01
CA ALA A 22 -1.38 -18.67 -5.66
C ALA A 22 -2.37 -17.58 -6.09
N LEU A 23 -3.50 -17.93 -6.71
CA LEU A 23 -4.53 -16.98 -7.12
C LEU A 23 -5.22 -16.29 -5.94
N ALA A 24 -5.26 -16.91 -4.75
CA ALA A 24 -5.83 -16.31 -3.54
C ALA A 24 -4.85 -15.30 -2.89
N ALA A 25 -3.54 -15.56 -2.97
CA ALA A 25 -2.51 -14.66 -2.43
C ALA A 25 -2.42 -13.33 -3.20
N ASP A 26 -2.77 -13.33 -4.48
CA ASP A 26 -2.76 -12.16 -5.37
C ASP A 26 -4.13 -11.46 -5.49
N SER A 27 -5.12 -11.82 -4.67
CA SER A 27 -6.40 -11.15 -4.69
C SER A 27 -6.32 -9.74 -4.10
N PRO A 28 -7.12 -8.76 -4.56
CA PRO A 28 -7.12 -7.39 -4.02
C PRO A 28 -7.32 -7.35 -2.51
N THR A 29 -8.22 -8.18 -2.00
CA THR A 29 -8.50 -8.30 -0.57
C THR A 29 -7.32 -8.89 0.19
N ALA A 30 -6.62 -9.89 -0.37
CA ALA A 30 -5.45 -10.50 0.26
C ALA A 30 -4.28 -9.51 0.34
N VAL A 31 -4.07 -8.68 -0.68
CA VAL A 31 -3.04 -7.62 -0.65
C VAL A 31 -3.32 -6.63 0.48
N ILE A 32 -4.56 -6.16 0.62
CA ILE A 32 -4.93 -5.23 1.70
C ILE A 32 -4.88 -5.91 3.06
N GLN A 33 -5.33 -7.17 3.17
CA GLN A 33 -5.25 -7.91 4.43
C GLN A 33 -3.81 -8.08 4.89
N HIS A 34 -2.91 -8.50 4.00
CA HIS A 34 -1.49 -8.62 4.32
C HIS A 34 -0.87 -7.29 4.78
N PHE A 35 -1.19 -6.19 4.07
CA PHE A 35 -0.76 -4.86 4.49
C PHE A 35 -1.24 -4.52 5.91
N TYR A 36 -2.51 -4.79 6.23
CA TYR A 36 -3.06 -4.54 7.56
C TYR A 36 -2.49 -5.44 8.64
N ASP A 37 -2.18 -6.69 8.32
CA ASP A 37 -1.54 -7.62 9.27
C ASP A 37 -0.16 -7.09 9.70
N VAL A 38 0.64 -6.59 8.74
CA VAL A 38 1.93 -5.98 9.03
C VAL A 38 1.77 -4.66 9.80
N LEU A 39 0.83 -3.80 9.37
CA LEU A 39 0.56 -2.53 10.03
C LEU A 39 0.15 -2.74 11.49
N LEU A 40 -0.79 -3.65 11.74
CA LEU A 40 -1.26 -3.98 13.08
C LEU A 40 -0.16 -4.60 13.96
N ALA A 41 0.71 -5.43 13.38
CA ALA A 41 1.86 -5.98 14.10
C ALA A 41 2.84 -4.87 14.53
N VAL A 42 3.10 -3.88 13.65
CA VAL A 42 3.93 -2.72 13.98
C VAL A 42 3.28 -1.85 15.05
N MET A 43 1.97 -1.57 14.96
CA MET A 43 1.23 -0.82 15.98
C MET A 43 1.33 -1.48 17.36
N LYS A 44 1.10 -2.78 17.44
CA LYS A 44 1.16 -3.53 18.72
C LYS A 44 2.54 -3.49 19.38
N ASP A 45 3.59 -3.40 18.59
CA ASP A 45 4.99 -3.34 19.05
C ASP A 45 5.54 -1.91 19.10
N ALA A 46 4.74 -0.91 18.75
CA ALA A 46 5.17 0.46 18.49
C ALA A 46 5.93 1.11 19.68
N LYS A 47 5.52 0.82 20.92
CA LYS A 47 6.19 1.34 22.14
C LYS A 47 7.64 0.86 22.31
N HIS A 48 7.99 -0.24 21.64
CA HIS A 48 9.34 -0.82 21.65
C HIS A 48 10.12 -0.49 20.38
N LEU A 49 9.52 0.23 19.43
CA LEU A 49 10.11 0.54 18.13
C LEU A 49 10.40 2.03 17.99
N SER A 50 11.63 2.36 17.59
CA SER A 50 11.92 3.70 17.07
C SER A 50 11.17 3.98 15.78
N PHE A 51 11.07 5.26 15.39
CA PHE A 51 10.54 5.64 14.09
C PHE A 51 11.20 4.86 12.93
N ASP A 52 12.53 4.78 12.92
CA ASP A 52 13.27 4.08 11.86
C ASP A 52 12.98 2.58 11.83
N GLN A 53 12.78 1.95 12.97
CA GLN A 53 12.39 0.54 13.04
C GLN A 53 10.97 0.32 12.53
N ARG A 54 10.01 1.21 12.86
CA ARG A 54 8.66 1.17 12.28
C ARG A 54 8.70 1.36 10.77
N TYR A 55 9.46 2.37 10.30
CA TYR A 55 9.67 2.62 8.88
C TYR A 55 10.20 1.38 8.15
N GLN A 56 11.25 0.76 8.65
CA GLN A 56 11.87 -0.41 8.02
C GLN A 56 10.93 -1.62 7.96
N ARG A 57 10.11 -1.82 9.01
CA ARG A 57 9.13 -2.92 9.03
C ARG A 57 7.95 -2.68 8.09
N LEU A 58 7.50 -1.42 7.93
CA LEU A 58 6.37 -1.06 7.08
C LEU A 58 6.75 -0.96 5.60
N ALA A 59 7.98 -0.55 5.29
CA ALA A 59 8.40 -0.25 3.92
C ALA A 59 8.14 -1.39 2.93
N PRO A 60 8.48 -2.67 3.19
CA PRO A 60 8.20 -3.76 2.26
C PRO A 60 6.71 -3.94 2.00
N ALA A 61 5.87 -3.95 3.04
CA ALA A 61 4.43 -4.14 2.92
C ALA A 61 3.75 -2.99 2.14
N ILE A 62 4.16 -1.75 2.40
CA ILE A 62 3.65 -0.58 1.67
C ILE A 62 4.09 -0.64 0.22
N THR A 63 5.36 -0.92 -0.07
CA THR A 63 5.88 -1.00 -1.44
C THR A 63 5.23 -2.12 -2.25
N GLN A 64 4.87 -3.23 -1.59
CA GLN A 64 4.14 -4.32 -2.23
C GLN A 64 2.68 -3.96 -2.50
N ALA A 65 2.00 -3.36 -1.51
CA ALA A 65 0.58 -3.07 -1.60
C ALA A 65 0.25 -1.85 -2.47
N TYR A 66 1.14 -0.85 -2.57
CA TYR A 66 0.90 0.43 -3.22
C TYR A 66 1.76 0.59 -4.49
N ASN A 67 1.15 1.04 -5.57
CA ASN A 67 1.86 1.46 -6.78
C ASN A 67 2.39 2.90 -6.60
N LEU A 68 3.41 3.06 -5.74
CA LEU A 68 3.96 4.37 -5.40
C LEU A 68 4.46 5.17 -6.62
N PRO A 69 5.09 4.54 -7.64
CA PRO A 69 5.45 5.25 -8.87
C PRO A 69 4.25 5.84 -9.61
N LEU A 70 3.17 5.04 -9.77
CA LEU A 70 1.96 5.53 -10.42
C LEU A 70 1.27 6.60 -9.57
N MET A 71 1.19 6.42 -8.26
CA MET A 71 0.62 7.42 -7.34
C MET A 71 1.38 8.75 -7.41
N THR A 72 2.72 8.73 -7.47
CA THR A 72 3.54 9.94 -7.67
C THR A 72 3.18 10.66 -8.95
N ARG A 73 3.13 9.91 -10.06
CA ARG A 73 2.74 10.46 -11.37
C ARG A 73 1.33 11.07 -11.34
N LEU A 74 0.38 10.39 -10.72
CA LEU A 74 -1.01 10.87 -10.62
C LEU A 74 -1.13 12.09 -9.70
N ALA A 75 -0.37 12.13 -8.60
CA ALA A 75 -0.34 13.27 -7.68
C ALA A 75 0.27 14.53 -8.32
N ILE A 76 1.29 14.37 -9.16
CA ILE A 76 1.89 15.48 -9.92
C ILE A 76 0.98 15.90 -11.10
N GLY A 77 0.27 14.94 -11.69
CA GLY A 77 -0.68 15.20 -12.75
C GLY A 77 -0.05 15.62 -14.08
N PRO A 78 -0.65 16.60 -14.84
CA PRO A 78 -0.18 16.97 -16.17
C PRO A 78 1.26 17.45 -16.23
N GLY A 79 1.76 18.04 -15.15
CA GLY A 79 3.15 18.49 -15.04
C GLY A 79 4.19 17.36 -15.12
N TRP A 80 3.79 16.11 -14.86
CA TRP A 80 4.68 14.96 -14.91
C TRP A 80 5.41 14.79 -16.25
N ALA A 81 4.68 14.95 -17.36
CA ALA A 81 5.24 14.78 -18.69
C ALA A 81 6.30 15.85 -19.07
N GLN A 82 6.33 16.97 -18.35
CA GLN A 82 7.26 18.06 -18.58
C GLN A 82 8.55 17.93 -17.75
N LEU A 83 8.59 16.99 -16.79
CA LEU A 83 9.76 16.76 -15.94
C LEU A 83 10.80 15.92 -16.68
N GLN A 84 12.09 16.25 -16.42
CA GLN A 84 13.18 15.41 -16.88
C GLN A 84 13.14 14.03 -16.20
N PRO A 85 13.61 12.95 -16.86
CA PRO A 85 13.62 11.60 -16.27
C PRO A 85 14.28 11.52 -14.89
N ALA A 86 15.37 12.24 -14.67
CA ALA A 86 16.03 12.30 -13.37
C ALA A 86 15.16 12.96 -12.29
N GLN A 87 14.38 13.98 -12.64
CA GLN A 87 13.43 14.62 -11.73
C GLN A 87 12.27 13.69 -11.39
N GLN A 88 11.73 12.98 -12.39
CA GLN A 88 10.68 11.97 -12.20
C GLN A 88 11.14 10.87 -11.24
N GLN A 89 12.36 10.37 -11.40
CA GLN A 89 12.93 9.36 -10.52
C GLN A 89 13.07 9.89 -9.08
N ARG A 90 13.71 11.05 -8.89
CA ARG A 90 13.89 11.64 -7.55
C ARG A 90 12.56 11.92 -6.85
N LEU A 91 11.56 12.42 -7.58
CA LEU A 91 10.22 12.67 -7.04
C LEU A 91 9.52 11.36 -6.65
N THR A 92 9.68 10.30 -7.42
CA THR A 92 9.16 8.97 -7.07
C THR A 92 9.82 8.44 -5.80
N GLU A 93 11.13 8.56 -5.68
CA GLU A 93 11.89 8.10 -4.51
C GLU A 93 11.50 8.87 -3.24
N ILE A 94 11.42 10.21 -3.31
CA ILE A 94 11.06 11.02 -2.14
C ILE A 94 9.58 10.86 -1.76
N PHE A 95 8.67 10.77 -2.73
CA PHE A 95 7.26 10.51 -2.47
C PHE A 95 7.05 9.16 -1.79
N SER A 96 7.79 8.13 -2.22
CA SER A 96 7.76 6.80 -1.60
C SER A 96 8.25 6.86 -0.16
N ARG A 97 9.40 7.50 0.09
CA ARG A 97 9.92 7.72 1.46
C ARG A 97 8.94 8.49 2.33
N TYR A 98 8.38 9.57 1.80
CA TYR A 98 7.38 10.37 2.50
C TYR A 98 6.15 9.55 2.86
N THR A 99 5.60 8.79 1.92
CA THR A 99 4.42 7.94 2.17
C THR A 99 4.69 6.94 3.28
N ILE A 100 5.80 6.20 3.23
CA ILE A 100 6.16 5.23 4.28
C ILE A 100 6.37 5.94 5.62
N SER A 101 6.99 7.13 5.62
CA SER A 101 7.21 7.93 6.82
C SER A 101 5.90 8.40 7.47
N VAL A 102 4.90 8.76 6.66
CA VAL A 102 3.56 9.10 7.16
C VAL A 102 2.93 7.92 7.90
N TYR A 103 3.05 6.70 7.37
CA TYR A 103 2.56 5.50 8.06
C TYR A 103 3.35 5.22 9.35
N ALA A 104 4.69 5.30 9.30
CA ALA A 104 5.54 5.06 10.47
C ALA A 104 5.33 6.07 11.61
N ASN A 105 4.95 7.31 11.27
CA ASN A 105 4.62 8.34 12.25
C ASN A 105 3.18 8.20 12.76
N ARG A 106 2.20 7.98 11.87
CA ARG A 106 0.77 7.94 12.24
C ARG A 106 0.39 6.70 13.06
N PHE A 107 1.06 5.57 12.84
CA PHE A 107 0.78 4.29 13.49
C PHE A 107 1.88 3.93 14.50
N ASP A 108 2.07 4.83 15.48
CA ASP A 108 3.10 4.77 16.51
C ASP A 108 2.60 4.31 17.88
N ASP A 109 1.33 3.95 17.98
CA ASP A 109 0.70 3.38 19.19
C ASP A 109 -0.38 2.36 18.82
N TYR A 110 -0.85 1.62 19.82
CA TYR A 110 -1.93 0.65 19.72
C TYR A 110 -2.85 0.77 20.93
N GLY A 111 -4.10 1.15 20.69
CA GLY A 111 -5.14 1.28 21.72
C GLY A 111 -6.19 0.16 21.69
N GLY A 112 -6.03 -0.88 20.82
CA GLY A 112 -7.02 -1.93 20.63
C GLY A 112 -7.72 -1.86 19.26
N GLU A 113 -7.16 -1.10 18.32
CA GLU A 113 -7.66 -0.96 16.96
C GLU A 113 -7.68 -2.32 16.24
N ARG A 114 -8.61 -2.46 15.31
CA ARG A 114 -8.67 -3.58 14.37
C ARG A 114 -9.09 -3.10 12.99
N PHE A 115 -8.64 -3.82 11.97
CA PHE A 115 -9.02 -3.58 10.59
C PHE A 115 -9.94 -4.68 10.09
N GLU A 116 -10.98 -4.28 9.36
CA GLU A 116 -11.91 -5.18 8.68
C GLU A 116 -11.80 -4.94 7.17
N VAL A 117 -11.65 -5.99 6.38
CA VAL A 117 -11.59 -5.94 4.92
C VAL A 117 -12.83 -6.62 4.36
N ASP A 118 -13.58 -5.92 3.51
CA ASP A 118 -14.74 -6.52 2.87
C ASP A 118 -14.29 -7.58 1.86
N SER A 119 -14.93 -8.74 1.88
CA SER A 119 -14.52 -9.91 1.12
C SER A 119 -14.79 -9.80 -0.39
N SER A 120 -15.58 -8.81 -0.82
CA SER A 120 -16.06 -8.67 -2.19
C SER A 120 -15.61 -7.35 -2.80
N PRO A 121 -14.48 -7.32 -3.54
CA PRO A 121 -14.07 -6.15 -4.30
C PRO A 121 -15.12 -5.76 -5.32
N VAL A 122 -15.33 -4.46 -5.50
CA VAL A 122 -16.26 -3.91 -6.49
C VAL A 122 -15.49 -3.51 -7.75
N ALA A 123 -15.95 -4.00 -8.90
CA ALA A 123 -15.38 -3.59 -10.19
C ALA A 123 -15.68 -2.12 -10.49
N ASN A 124 -14.67 -1.39 -10.98
CA ASN A 124 -14.77 -0.01 -11.44
C ASN A 124 -14.14 0.06 -12.84
N PRO A 125 -14.59 0.93 -13.75
CA PRO A 125 -14.02 1.03 -15.10
C PRO A 125 -12.50 1.17 -15.17
N ASN A 126 -11.88 1.72 -14.13
CA ASN A 126 -10.44 1.95 -14.07
C ASN A 126 -9.71 1.08 -13.03
N GLY A 127 -10.34 0.01 -12.53
CA GLY A 127 -9.71 -0.88 -11.54
C GLY A 127 -10.69 -1.59 -10.63
N LEU A 128 -10.28 -1.81 -9.39
CA LEU A 128 -11.03 -2.49 -8.35
C LEU A 128 -11.10 -1.63 -7.10
N ILE A 129 -12.20 -1.72 -6.37
CA ILE A 129 -12.41 -1.03 -5.11
C ILE A 129 -12.49 -2.08 -4.00
N VAL A 130 -11.66 -1.93 -2.98
CA VAL A 130 -11.72 -2.71 -1.74
C VAL A 130 -12.13 -1.77 -0.62
N GLN A 131 -13.29 -2.04 -0.04
CA GLN A 131 -13.80 -1.30 1.10
C GLN A 131 -13.32 -1.92 2.39
N THR A 132 -12.92 -1.08 3.34
CA THR A 132 -12.39 -1.51 4.64
C THR A 132 -12.87 -0.59 5.75
N ARG A 133 -12.68 -1.03 6.99
CA ARG A 133 -12.99 -0.24 8.19
C ARG A 133 -11.86 -0.36 9.20
N LEU A 134 -11.38 0.76 9.67
CA LEU A 134 -10.62 0.83 10.91
C LEU A 134 -11.62 1.00 12.06
N ILE A 135 -11.61 0.07 13.00
CA ILE A 135 -12.40 0.13 14.22
C ILE A 135 -11.47 0.59 15.33
N LYS A 136 -11.74 1.74 15.91
CA LYS A 136 -10.98 2.28 17.05
C LYS A 136 -11.36 1.57 18.36
N SER A 137 -10.56 1.79 19.40
CA SER A 137 -10.79 1.20 20.73
C SER A 137 -12.11 1.61 21.39
N ASP A 138 -12.60 2.80 21.06
CA ASP A 138 -13.91 3.32 21.51
C ASP A 138 -15.09 2.81 20.68
N GLY A 139 -14.83 2.01 19.64
CA GLY A 139 -15.84 1.46 18.73
C GLY A 139 -16.15 2.37 17.53
N GLU A 140 -15.56 3.56 17.42
CA GLU A 140 -15.70 4.41 16.23
C GLU A 140 -15.19 3.66 14.99
N LYS A 141 -15.95 3.77 13.89
CA LYS A 141 -15.62 3.13 12.61
C LYS A 141 -15.22 4.17 11.58
N VAL A 142 -13.99 4.09 11.10
CA VAL A 142 -13.50 4.92 10.01
C VAL A 142 -13.49 4.09 8.74
N THR A 143 -14.29 4.47 7.75
CA THR A 143 -14.31 3.80 6.43
C THR A 143 -13.09 4.23 5.63
N LEU A 144 -12.36 3.24 5.08
CA LEU A 144 -11.26 3.45 4.15
C LEU A 144 -11.59 2.68 2.88
N ILE A 145 -11.49 3.36 1.72
CA ILE A 145 -11.72 2.75 0.42
C ILE A 145 -10.41 2.77 -0.35
N TYR A 146 -9.95 1.58 -0.76
CA TYR A 146 -8.75 1.41 -1.56
C TYR A 146 -9.13 1.25 -3.03
N TRP A 147 -8.70 2.19 -3.85
CA TRP A 147 -8.77 2.04 -5.28
C TRP A 147 -7.53 1.35 -5.79
N MET A 148 -7.70 0.18 -6.37
CA MET A 148 -6.62 -0.69 -6.82
C MET A 148 -6.64 -0.87 -8.32
N ARG A 149 -5.45 -0.99 -8.91
CA ARG A 149 -5.26 -1.26 -10.33
C ARG A 149 -4.52 -2.58 -10.51
N LEU A 150 -4.91 -3.31 -11.56
CA LEU A 150 -4.19 -4.47 -12.07
C LEU A 150 -3.29 -3.99 -13.20
N ASP A 151 -1.99 -4.06 -13.01
CA ASP A 151 -1.05 -3.91 -14.10
C ASP A 151 -0.69 -5.29 -14.67
N ALA A 152 -0.38 -5.36 -15.98
CA ALA A 152 -0.16 -6.63 -16.67
C ALA A 152 0.94 -7.47 -15.99
N GLY A 153 0.56 -8.63 -15.45
CA GLY A 153 1.48 -9.63 -14.90
C GLY A 153 1.87 -9.47 -13.43
N GLY A 154 1.26 -8.53 -12.69
CA GLY A 154 1.51 -8.34 -11.26
C GLY A 154 0.25 -8.45 -10.41
N PRO A 155 0.39 -8.50 -9.07
CA PRO A 155 -0.73 -8.39 -8.15
C PRO A 155 -1.40 -7.01 -8.26
N PRO A 156 -2.69 -6.90 -7.89
CA PRO A 156 -3.34 -5.59 -7.81
C PRO A 156 -2.66 -4.71 -6.78
N GLN A 157 -2.44 -3.43 -7.14
CA GLN A 157 -1.83 -2.46 -6.24
C GLN A 157 -2.72 -1.24 -6.04
N VAL A 158 -2.65 -0.67 -4.85
CA VAL A 158 -3.36 0.56 -4.47
C VAL A 158 -2.81 1.74 -5.27
N ILE A 159 -3.71 2.53 -5.85
CA ILE A 159 -3.38 3.78 -6.54
C ILE A 159 -4.01 5.01 -5.88
N ASP A 160 -5.01 4.83 -5.03
CA ASP A 160 -5.60 5.90 -4.20
C ASP A 160 -6.26 5.31 -2.95
N VAL A 161 -6.38 6.12 -1.91
CA VAL A 161 -7.10 5.81 -0.68
C VAL A 161 -8.10 6.92 -0.40
N TYR A 162 -9.36 6.55 -0.17
CA TYR A 162 -10.39 7.49 0.24
C TYR A 162 -10.59 7.39 1.74
N LEU A 163 -10.29 8.47 2.44
CA LEU A 163 -10.53 8.61 3.87
C LEU A 163 -12.00 8.96 4.12
N SER A 164 -12.57 8.35 5.16
CA SER A 164 -14.01 8.48 5.49
C SER A 164 -14.93 8.19 4.29
N GLY A 165 -14.42 7.40 3.34
CA GLY A 165 -15.14 6.98 2.14
C GLY A 165 -15.30 8.04 1.03
N THR A 166 -14.87 9.27 1.23
CA THR A 166 -15.14 10.39 0.30
C THR A 166 -13.94 11.25 -0.05
N ILE A 167 -12.93 11.34 0.80
CA ILE A 167 -11.77 12.21 0.60
C ILE A 167 -10.63 11.43 -0.03
N SER A 168 -10.37 11.65 -1.32
CA SER A 168 -9.22 11.08 -2.01
C SER A 168 -7.91 11.71 -1.53
N GLU A 169 -7.04 10.88 -0.98
CA GLU A 169 -5.68 11.29 -0.60
C GLU A 169 -4.88 11.75 -1.82
N LEU A 170 -5.05 11.08 -2.95
CA LEU A 170 -4.38 11.44 -4.19
C LEU A 170 -4.83 12.80 -4.73
N ALA A 171 -6.15 13.08 -4.71
CA ALA A 171 -6.67 14.37 -5.13
C ALA A 171 -6.20 15.50 -4.22
N THR A 172 -6.15 15.28 -2.92
CA THR A 172 -5.61 16.21 -1.93
C THR A 172 -4.13 16.53 -2.23
N ARG A 173 -3.32 15.48 -2.45
CA ARG A 173 -1.91 15.63 -2.83
C ARG A 173 -1.74 16.40 -4.16
N ARG A 174 -2.58 16.09 -5.14
CA ARG A 174 -2.55 16.78 -6.44
C ARG A 174 -2.81 18.28 -6.30
N SER A 175 -3.82 18.66 -5.53
CA SER A 175 -4.14 20.07 -5.27
C SER A 175 -2.96 20.79 -4.64
N GLU A 176 -2.35 20.19 -3.63
CA GLU A 176 -1.21 20.74 -2.92
C GLU A 176 0.05 20.84 -3.82
N PHE A 177 0.40 19.76 -4.51
CA PHE A 177 1.61 19.70 -5.35
C PHE A 177 1.52 20.65 -6.55
N SER A 178 0.32 20.87 -7.11
CA SER A 178 0.11 21.81 -8.21
C SER A 178 0.55 23.23 -7.85
N GLY A 179 0.22 23.70 -6.66
CA GLY A 179 0.63 25.03 -6.20
C GLY A 179 2.16 25.14 -6.01
N VAL A 180 2.77 24.11 -5.44
CA VAL A 180 4.23 24.07 -5.22
C VAL A 180 5.00 24.00 -6.55
N LEU A 181 4.52 23.17 -7.48
CA LEU A 181 5.13 23.06 -8.82
C LEU A 181 5.05 24.36 -9.61
N GLN A 182 3.95 25.10 -9.50
CA GLN A 182 3.81 26.40 -10.17
C GLN A 182 4.79 27.46 -9.62
N GLN A 183 5.10 27.42 -8.33
CA GLN A 183 5.94 28.41 -7.66
C GLN A 183 7.43 28.05 -7.70
N GLY A 184 7.76 26.77 -7.45
CA GLY A 184 9.14 26.32 -7.23
C GLY A 184 9.59 25.19 -8.16
N GLY A 185 8.74 24.77 -9.12
CA GLY A 185 9.07 23.68 -10.02
C GLY A 185 9.30 22.36 -9.31
N ALA A 186 10.00 21.44 -9.97
CA ALA A 186 10.35 20.13 -9.42
C ALA A 186 11.20 20.22 -8.15
N ASP A 187 12.14 21.15 -8.11
CA ASP A 187 13.06 21.32 -6.96
C ASP A 187 12.31 21.81 -5.72
N GLY A 188 11.31 22.70 -5.91
CA GLY A 188 10.43 23.14 -4.84
C GLY A 188 9.63 21.98 -4.24
N LEU A 189 9.10 21.09 -5.09
CA LEU A 189 8.37 19.91 -4.63
C LEU A 189 9.27 18.89 -3.94
N LEU A 190 10.48 18.66 -4.48
CA LEU A 190 11.48 17.80 -3.85
C LEU A 190 11.80 18.30 -2.43
N LYS A 191 12.10 19.60 -2.30
CA LYS A 191 12.39 20.22 -1.01
C LYS A 191 11.23 20.09 -0.03
N LEU A 192 10.00 20.35 -0.46
CA LEU A 192 8.80 20.21 0.38
C LEU A 192 8.68 18.78 0.95
N LEU A 193 8.85 17.77 0.09
CA LEU A 193 8.72 16.37 0.51
C LEU A 193 9.90 15.94 1.40
N GLU A 194 11.11 16.45 1.17
CA GLU A 194 12.28 16.22 2.03
C GLU A 194 12.05 16.82 3.42
N ASP A 195 11.65 18.09 3.50
CA ASP A 195 11.39 18.80 4.76
C ASP A 195 10.28 18.09 5.57
N ARG A 196 9.18 17.68 4.91
CA ARG A 196 8.10 16.94 5.56
C ARG A 196 8.53 15.57 6.05
N THR A 197 9.31 14.85 5.24
CA THR A 197 9.83 13.54 5.63
C THR A 197 10.74 13.66 6.86
N ALA A 198 11.57 14.71 6.92
CA ALA A 198 12.42 14.98 8.07
C ALA A 198 11.59 15.32 9.32
N ALA A 199 10.56 16.18 9.18
CA ALA A 199 9.69 16.55 10.30
C ALA A 199 8.96 15.36 10.93
N LEU A 200 8.53 14.38 10.12
CA LEU A 200 7.87 13.17 10.63
C LEU A 200 8.76 12.27 11.49
N ARG A 201 10.09 12.44 11.41
CA ARG A 201 11.06 11.63 12.19
C ARG A 201 11.33 12.21 13.58
N THR A 202 11.04 13.49 13.78
CA THR A 202 11.39 14.24 15.00
C THR A 202 10.19 14.55 15.90
N GLY A 203 8.98 14.32 15.42
CA GLY A 203 7.73 14.44 16.18
C GLY A 203 7.26 13.11 16.69
#